data_ee3ce70e4e912c228e057ea070fff890
#
_entry.id   ee3ce70e4e912c228e057ea070fff890
#
_cell.length_a   1.000
_cell.length_b   1.000
_cell.length_c   1.000
_cell.angle_alpha   90.00
_cell.angle_beta   90.00
_cell.angle_gamma   90.00
#
_symmetry.space_group_name_H-M   'P 1'
#
loop_
_entity.id
_entity.type
_entity.pdbx_description
1 polymer ?
#
loop_
_entity_poly.entity_id
_entity_poly.type
_entity_poly.pdbx_seq_one_letter_code
_entity_poly.pdbx_strand_id
1 'polypeptide(L)'
;TLSRFAQDLYVWSTYEFGLLEFGGQVAVCSSIMPQKKNASGIEYAKSKVAHPIGSLVSTLCTLKNIPFTNCIDIHEALWYYRSGVTEIKKVLGVLKECLKYSHINKERAYKAASENFCTVTALADYLVKTFGISFDQAHHIVGEMVGEATEKSEGIAGMTPELLERVSKAYIGRPFKMSNLEMKNVLDPYYNVQSKVTYGGPQKTSVTHMIQKADENLQNEKAWITQQKEKIEECYRKLEVEERKIINA
;
A
#
# COMPACT_ATOMS: atom_id res chain seq x y z
N THR A 1 8.94 -2.64 0.59
CA THR A 1 7.53 -2.47 0.21
C THR A 1 6.63 -3.47 0.94
N LEU A 2 6.86 -4.81 0.79
CA LEU A 2 5.99 -5.84 1.40
C LEU A 2 5.89 -5.74 2.93
N SER A 3 6.99 -5.40 3.63
CA SER A 3 6.99 -5.22 5.08
C SER A 3 6.05 -4.08 5.52
N ARG A 4 6.09 -2.94 4.83
CA ARG A 4 5.22 -1.79 5.12
C ARG A 4 3.76 -2.13 4.88
N PHE A 5 3.47 -2.77 3.74
CA PHE A 5 2.12 -3.22 3.42
C PHE A 5 1.56 -4.19 4.47
N ALA A 6 2.35 -5.21 4.85
CA ALA A 6 1.94 -6.15 5.90
C ALA A 6 1.77 -5.46 7.26
N GLN A 7 2.60 -4.44 7.58
CA GLN A 7 2.46 -3.67 8.81
C GLN A 7 1.15 -2.89 8.84
N ASP A 8 0.76 -2.23 7.75
CA ASP A 8 -0.49 -1.48 7.68
C ASP A 8 -1.70 -2.42 7.86
N LEU A 9 -1.71 -3.58 7.18
CA LEU A 9 -2.75 -4.59 7.34
C LEU A 9 -2.83 -5.12 8.78
N TYR A 10 -1.66 -5.31 9.42
CA TYR A 10 -1.60 -5.77 10.82
C TYR A 10 -2.24 -4.74 11.76
N VAL A 11 -1.82 -3.47 11.66
CA VAL A 11 -2.35 -2.37 12.49
C VAL A 11 -3.86 -2.20 12.27
N TRP A 12 -4.32 -2.22 11.02
CA TRP A 12 -5.74 -2.09 10.70
C TRP A 12 -6.60 -3.24 11.24
N SER A 13 -5.99 -4.40 11.49
CA SER A 13 -6.69 -5.56 12.06
C SER A 13 -6.74 -5.59 13.59
N THR A 14 -6.07 -4.67 14.27
CA THR A 14 -6.14 -4.59 15.74
C THR A 14 -7.53 -4.13 16.19
N TYR A 15 -7.89 -4.46 17.43
CA TYR A 15 -9.19 -4.09 18.01
C TYR A 15 -9.38 -2.57 18.05
N GLU A 16 -8.32 -1.82 18.32
CA GLU A 16 -8.32 -0.35 18.42
C GLU A 16 -8.72 0.28 17.08
N PHE A 17 -8.15 -0.17 15.99
CA PHE A 17 -8.49 0.31 14.64
C PHE A 17 -9.73 -0.39 14.09
N GLY A 18 -9.74 -1.73 14.06
CA GLY A 18 -10.86 -2.54 13.61
C GLY A 18 -11.33 -2.23 12.18
N LEU A 19 -10.43 -1.77 11.32
CA LEU A 19 -10.72 -1.43 9.92
C LEU A 19 -10.73 -2.66 9.02
N LEU A 20 -10.03 -3.72 9.45
CA LEU A 20 -9.83 -4.97 8.72
C LEU A 20 -10.02 -6.15 9.65
N GLU A 21 -10.68 -7.21 9.18
CA GLU A 21 -10.79 -8.48 9.89
C GLU A 21 -10.30 -9.62 8.98
N PHE A 22 -9.54 -10.56 9.55
CA PHE A 22 -9.10 -11.77 8.88
C PHE A 22 -9.98 -12.97 9.24
N GLY A 23 -10.37 -13.74 8.24
CA GLY A 23 -11.12 -14.99 8.43
C GLY A 23 -10.27 -16.07 9.12
N GLY A 24 -10.95 -17.06 9.72
CA GLY A 24 -10.32 -18.17 10.44
C GLY A 24 -9.34 -19.01 9.59
N GLN A 25 -9.38 -18.87 8.28
CA GLN A 25 -8.45 -19.56 7.35
C GLN A 25 -7.02 -19.03 7.43
N VAL A 26 -6.85 -17.78 7.85
CA VAL A 26 -5.55 -17.08 7.89
C VAL A 26 -5.28 -16.42 9.25
N ALA A 27 -6.22 -16.52 10.17
CA ALA A 27 -6.10 -16.10 11.56
C ALA A 27 -6.03 -17.33 12.48
N VAL A 28 -5.28 -17.22 13.56
CA VAL A 28 -5.15 -18.28 14.55
C VAL A 28 -5.76 -17.84 15.88
N CYS A 29 -6.57 -18.71 16.49
CA CYS A 29 -7.08 -18.47 17.84
C CYS A 29 -5.96 -18.59 18.87
N SER A 30 -6.07 -17.82 19.96
CA SER A 30 -5.19 -18.01 21.12
C SER A 30 -5.50 -19.34 21.81
N SER A 31 -4.46 -20.02 22.31
CA SER A 31 -4.61 -21.24 23.10
C SER A 31 -5.36 -21.01 24.44
N ILE A 32 -5.37 -19.78 24.93
CA ILE A 32 -5.98 -19.42 26.22
C ILE A 32 -7.29 -18.63 26.02
N MET A 33 -7.36 -17.80 24.98
CA MET A 33 -8.51 -16.93 24.71
C MET A 33 -9.17 -17.34 23.38
N PRO A 34 -10.22 -18.18 23.38
CA PRO A 34 -10.79 -18.72 22.14
C PRO A 34 -11.45 -17.66 21.24
N GLN A 35 -11.84 -16.52 21.80
CA GLN A 35 -12.39 -15.39 21.06
C GLN A 35 -11.33 -14.55 20.35
N LYS A 36 -10.04 -14.67 20.72
CA LYS A 36 -8.96 -13.87 20.16
C LYS A 36 -8.54 -14.40 18.79
N LYS A 37 -8.73 -13.62 17.76
CA LYS A 37 -8.23 -13.88 16.39
C LYS A 37 -6.93 -13.11 16.18
N ASN A 38 -5.82 -13.83 16.05
CA ASN A 38 -4.53 -13.25 15.73
C ASN A 38 -4.32 -13.25 14.20
N ALA A 39 -3.83 -12.16 13.64
CA ALA A 39 -3.50 -12.02 12.22
C ALA A 39 -2.20 -12.79 11.86
N SER A 40 -2.12 -14.09 12.22
CA SER A 40 -0.88 -14.87 12.19
C SER A 40 -0.28 -15.00 10.79
N GLY A 41 -1.10 -15.02 9.73
CA GLY A 41 -0.62 -14.98 8.36
C GLY A 41 0.16 -13.70 8.05
N ILE A 42 -0.34 -12.56 8.53
CA ILE A 42 0.32 -11.26 8.38
C ILE A 42 1.57 -11.16 9.26
N GLU A 43 1.52 -11.65 10.50
CA GLU A 43 2.69 -11.71 11.39
C GLU A 43 3.82 -12.55 10.75
N TYR A 44 3.47 -13.71 10.19
CA TYR A 44 4.41 -14.55 9.45
C TYR A 44 5.00 -13.80 8.25
N ALA A 45 4.17 -13.17 7.41
CA ALA A 45 4.64 -12.40 6.27
C ALA A 45 5.60 -11.27 6.69
N LYS A 46 5.24 -10.51 7.74
CA LYS A 46 6.11 -9.46 8.30
C LYS A 46 7.48 -9.96 8.71
N SER A 47 7.54 -11.09 9.42
CA SER A 47 8.81 -11.66 9.90
C SER A 47 9.66 -12.18 8.74
N LYS A 48 9.05 -12.82 7.76
CA LYS A 48 9.72 -13.44 6.63
C LYS A 48 10.30 -12.45 5.61
N VAL A 49 9.77 -11.23 5.50
CA VAL A 49 10.37 -10.21 4.60
C VAL A 49 11.74 -9.72 5.06
N ALA A 50 12.20 -10.06 6.26
CA ALA A 50 13.56 -9.83 6.71
C ALA A 50 14.58 -10.78 6.04
N HIS A 51 14.18 -12.01 5.68
CA HIS A 51 15.06 -13.00 5.08
C HIS A 51 15.71 -12.57 3.76
N PRO A 52 14.98 -11.97 2.78
CA PRO A 52 15.60 -11.44 1.56
C PRO A 52 16.65 -10.36 1.81
N ILE A 53 16.48 -9.56 2.86
CA ILE A 53 17.46 -8.53 3.25
C ILE A 53 18.73 -9.22 3.76
N GLY A 54 18.58 -10.18 4.67
CA GLY A 54 19.70 -11.00 5.17
C GLY A 54 20.40 -11.75 4.03
N SER A 55 19.64 -12.33 3.11
CA SER A 55 20.19 -13.01 1.93
C SER A 55 20.99 -12.06 1.02
N LEU A 56 20.52 -10.85 0.80
CA LEU A 56 21.25 -9.83 0.04
C LEU A 56 22.58 -9.46 0.72
N VAL A 57 22.54 -9.20 2.02
CA VAL A 57 23.74 -8.90 2.80
C VAL A 57 24.74 -10.07 2.74
N SER A 58 24.29 -11.31 2.93
CA SER A 58 25.13 -12.51 2.83
C SER A 58 25.75 -12.65 1.44
N THR A 59 24.98 -12.43 0.37
CA THR A 59 25.47 -12.44 -1.03
C THR A 59 26.58 -11.40 -1.21
N LEU A 60 26.35 -10.17 -0.80
CA LEU A 60 27.33 -9.08 -0.94
C LEU A 60 28.58 -9.34 -0.10
N CYS A 61 28.43 -9.84 1.14
CA CYS A 61 29.56 -10.20 2.00
C CYS A 61 30.40 -11.35 1.42
N THR A 62 29.79 -12.35 0.79
CA THR A 62 30.49 -13.45 0.14
C THR A 62 31.32 -12.94 -1.05
N LEU A 63 30.80 -11.97 -1.81
CA LEU A 63 31.48 -11.44 -2.99
C LEU A 63 32.50 -10.32 -2.71
N LYS A 64 32.66 -9.87 -1.46
CA LYS A 64 33.45 -8.65 -1.13
C LYS A 64 34.93 -8.68 -1.48
N ASN A 65 35.58 -9.86 -1.45
CA ASN A 65 37.03 -10.00 -1.56
C ASN A 65 37.43 -11.11 -2.56
N ILE A 66 36.62 -11.33 -3.59
CA ILE A 66 36.94 -12.36 -4.57
C ILE A 66 38.07 -11.90 -5.50
N PRO A 67 39.06 -12.76 -5.80
CA PRO A 67 40.08 -12.45 -6.79
C PRO A 67 39.48 -12.39 -8.21
N PHE A 68 40.19 -11.79 -9.14
CA PHE A 68 39.77 -11.71 -10.55
C PHE A 68 39.97 -13.08 -11.25
N THR A 69 39.22 -14.08 -10.79
CA THR A 69 39.24 -15.45 -11.32
C THR A 69 37.93 -16.15 -10.92
N ASN A 70 37.73 -17.37 -11.45
CA ASN A 70 36.67 -18.24 -11.00
C ASN A 70 37.01 -18.78 -9.59
N CYS A 71 36.12 -18.62 -8.64
CA CYS A 71 36.27 -19.08 -7.26
C CYS A 71 34.93 -19.59 -6.69
N ILE A 72 35.02 -20.37 -5.62
CA ILE A 72 33.86 -21.02 -5.01
C ILE A 72 32.87 -19.99 -4.43
N ASP A 73 33.38 -18.85 -3.98
CA ASP A 73 32.57 -17.76 -3.40
C ASP A 73 31.44 -17.30 -4.33
N ILE A 74 31.67 -17.30 -5.65
CA ILE A 74 30.66 -16.95 -6.64
C ILE A 74 29.51 -17.97 -6.63
N HIS A 75 29.79 -19.23 -6.46
CA HIS A 75 28.78 -20.29 -6.39
C HIS A 75 27.99 -20.23 -5.09
N GLU A 76 28.67 -19.99 -3.95
CA GLU A 76 28.03 -19.82 -2.64
C GLU A 76 27.14 -18.58 -2.58
N ALA A 77 27.53 -17.48 -3.20
CA ALA A 77 26.72 -16.28 -3.29
C ALA A 77 25.34 -16.53 -3.96
N LEU A 78 25.30 -17.41 -4.97
CA LEU A 78 24.05 -17.80 -5.65
C LEU A 78 23.08 -18.55 -4.73
N TRP A 79 23.58 -19.28 -3.76
CA TRP A 79 22.76 -19.99 -2.77
C TRP A 79 21.94 -18.99 -1.92
N TYR A 80 22.59 -17.96 -1.40
CA TYR A 80 21.91 -16.92 -0.62
C TYR A 80 20.89 -16.18 -1.46
N TYR A 81 21.21 -15.81 -2.70
CA TYR A 81 20.29 -15.18 -3.63
C TYR A 81 19.03 -16.03 -3.86
N ARG A 82 19.19 -17.32 -4.19
CA ARG A 82 18.09 -18.26 -4.42
C ARG A 82 17.20 -18.42 -3.18
N SER A 83 17.81 -18.49 -2.01
CA SER A 83 17.11 -18.56 -0.72
C SER A 83 16.22 -17.33 -0.53
N GLY A 84 16.74 -16.13 -0.74
CA GLY A 84 15.98 -14.89 -0.64
C GLY A 84 14.77 -14.84 -1.59
N VAL A 85 14.96 -15.23 -2.86
CA VAL A 85 13.87 -15.30 -3.86
C VAL A 85 12.79 -16.31 -3.44
N THR A 86 13.20 -17.45 -2.89
CA THR A 86 12.26 -18.48 -2.42
C THR A 86 11.39 -17.96 -1.28
N GLU A 87 11.98 -17.25 -0.32
CA GLU A 87 11.22 -16.67 0.79
C GLU A 87 10.26 -15.56 0.33
N ILE A 88 10.65 -14.71 -0.63
CA ILE A 88 9.74 -13.71 -1.22
C ILE A 88 8.51 -14.39 -1.85
N LYS A 89 8.70 -15.47 -2.59
CA LYS A 89 7.58 -16.24 -3.21
C LYS A 89 6.61 -16.75 -2.16
N LYS A 90 7.12 -17.29 -1.04
CA LYS A 90 6.30 -17.76 0.08
C LYS A 90 5.51 -16.61 0.71
N VAL A 91 6.17 -15.49 0.98
CA VAL A 91 5.52 -14.28 1.54
C VAL A 91 4.38 -13.78 0.64
N LEU A 92 4.61 -13.69 -0.67
CA LEU A 92 3.58 -13.29 -1.64
C LEU A 92 2.39 -14.26 -1.63
N GLY A 93 2.64 -15.57 -1.53
CA GLY A 93 1.58 -16.57 -1.41
C GLY A 93 0.75 -16.37 -0.15
N VAL A 94 1.39 -16.18 1.01
CA VAL A 94 0.69 -15.94 2.28
C VAL A 94 -0.11 -14.63 2.24
N LEU A 95 0.48 -13.54 1.77
CA LEU A 95 -0.21 -12.24 1.65
C LEU A 95 -1.43 -12.34 0.72
N LYS A 96 -1.32 -13.05 -0.39
CA LYS A 96 -2.44 -13.31 -1.29
C LYS A 96 -3.60 -14.00 -0.56
N GLU A 97 -3.34 -15.05 0.20
CA GLU A 97 -4.38 -15.76 0.96
C GLU A 97 -4.94 -14.87 2.08
N CYS A 98 -4.11 -14.10 2.78
CA CYS A 98 -4.58 -13.15 3.78
C CYS A 98 -5.55 -12.12 3.18
N LEU A 99 -5.23 -11.54 2.03
CA LEU A 99 -6.11 -10.59 1.35
C LEU A 99 -7.42 -11.25 0.87
N LYS A 100 -7.34 -12.46 0.34
CA LYS A 100 -8.52 -13.21 -0.11
C LYS A 100 -9.53 -13.47 1.01
N TYR A 101 -9.04 -13.73 2.22
CA TYR A 101 -9.85 -14.00 3.40
C TYR A 101 -9.92 -12.83 4.37
N SER A 102 -9.73 -11.61 3.88
CA SER A 102 -9.91 -10.39 4.64
C SER A 102 -11.25 -9.74 4.36
N HIS A 103 -11.78 -9.06 5.37
CA HIS A 103 -12.98 -8.25 5.26
C HIS A 103 -12.72 -6.85 5.79
N ILE A 104 -13.07 -5.83 4.99
CA ILE A 104 -12.95 -4.42 5.38
C ILE A 104 -14.24 -3.99 6.07
N ASN A 105 -14.13 -3.47 7.29
CA ASN A 105 -15.23 -2.83 8.01
C ASN A 105 -15.43 -1.41 7.45
N LYS A 106 -16.28 -1.33 6.43
CA LYS A 106 -16.53 -0.07 5.70
C LYS A 106 -17.16 1.01 6.57
N GLU A 107 -18.06 0.63 7.48
CA GLU A 107 -18.73 1.56 8.36
C GLU A 107 -17.74 2.20 9.34
N ARG A 108 -16.91 1.38 9.98
CA ARG A 108 -15.88 1.88 10.89
C ARG A 108 -14.83 2.72 10.16
N ALA A 109 -14.41 2.32 8.96
CA ALA A 109 -13.48 3.06 8.14
C ALA A 109 -14.05 4.43 7.74
N TYR A 110 -15.31 4.46 7.29
CA TYR A 110 -15.98 5.72 6.95
C TYR A 110 -16.14 6.62 8.17
N LYS A 111 -16.59 6.06 9.29
CA LYS A 111 -16.74 6.79 10.55
C LYS A 111 -15.41 7.41 10.99
N ALA A 112 -14.33 6.63 11.04
CA ALA A 112 -13.00 7.12 11.40
C ALA A 112 -12.51 8.25 10.48
N ALA A 113 -12.74 8.15 9.17
CA ALA A 113 -12.39 9.20 8.22
C ALA A 113 -13.28 10.45 8.33
N SER A 114 -14.54 10.30 8.79
CA SER A 114 -15.50 11.40 8.95
C SER A 114 -15.34 12.16 10.26
N GLU A 115 -14.85 11.52 11.31
CA GLU A 115 -14.74 12.12 12.65
C GLU A 115 -13.41 12.84 12.87
N ASN A 116 -12.35 12.41 12.22
CA ASN A 116 -11.05 13.06 12.26
C ASN A 116 -10.91 14.09 11.11
N PHE A 117 -10.11 15.09 11.29
CA PHE A 117 -9.83 16.12 10.26
C PHE A 117 -9.09 15.58 9.02
N CYS A 118 -9.32 14.31 8.63
CA CYS A 118 -8.65 13.65 7.50
C CYS A 118 -8.91 14.32 6.15
N THR A 119 -10.05 15.01 6.01
CA THR A 119 -10.50 15.61 4.77
C THR A 119 -10.24 17.10 4.65
N VAL A 120 -9.71 17.76 5.68
CA VAL A 120 -9.52 19.22 5.68
C VAL A 120 -8.49 19.71 4.66
N THR A 121 -7.56 18.88 4.23
CA THR A 121 -6.67 19.21 3.11
C THR A 121 -7.43 19.41 1.80
N ALA A 122 -8.55 18.71 1.62
CA ALA A 122 -9.42 18.95 0.47
C ALA A 122 -10.13 20.29 0.55
N LEU A 123 -10.43 20.79 1.75
CA LEU A 123 -10.93 22.15 1.93
C LEU A 123 -9.86 23.16 1.52
N ALA A 124 -8.61 22.99 1.91
CA ALA A 124 -7.52 23.86 1.45
C ALA A 124 -7.39 23.86 -0.09
N ASP A 125 -7.39 22.68 -0.72
CA ASP A 125 -7.39 22.54 -2.19
C ASP A 125 -8.58 23.26 -2.84
N TYR A 126 -9.77 23.14 -2.23
CA TYR A 126 -10.99 23.81 -2.70
C TYR A 126 -10.85 25.34 -2.63
N LEU A 127 -10.32 25.86 -1.53
CA LEU A 127 -10.11 27.29 -1.35
C LEU A 127 -9.13 27.86 -2.40
N VAL A 128 -8.04 27.15 -2.68
CA VAL A 128 -7.09 27.53 -3.73
C VAL A 128 -7.78 27.61 -5.09
N LYS A 129 -8.55 26.58 -5.46
CA LYS A 129 -9.22 26.50 -6.77
C LYS A 129 -10.34 27.53 -6.93
N THR A 130 -11.11 27.74 -5.87
CA THR A 130 -12.33 28.58 -5.94
C THR A 130 -12.04 30.06 -5.74
N PHE A 131 -11.13 30.40 -4.82
CA PHE A 131 -10.85 31.79 -4.45
C PHE A 131 -9.53 32.32 -5.00
N GLY A 132 -8.74 31.51 -5.68
CA GLY A 132 -7.49 31.91 -6.33
C GLY A 132 -6.40 32.37 -5.36
N ILE A 133 -6.38 31.83 -4.15
CA ILE A 133 -5.36 32.10 -3.14
C ILE A 133 -4.21 31.11 -3.22
N SER A 134 -3.06 31.42 -2.59
CA SER A 134 -1.96 30.45 -2.48
C SER A 134 -2.34 29.28 -1.56
N PHE A 135 -1.68 28.12 -1.75
CA PHE A 135 -1.88 26.98 -0.86
C PHE A 135 -1.49 27.31 0.59
N ASP A 136 -0.44 28.10 0.80
CA ASP A 136 -0.02 28.56 2.12
C ASP A 136 -1.12 29.34 2.84
N GLN A 137 -1.77 30.28 2.13
CA GLN A 137 -2.90 31.02 2.66
C GLN A 137 -4.10 30.13 2.99
N ALA A 138 -4.41 29.17 2.09
CA ALA A 138 -5.50 28.22 2.30
C ALA A 138 -5.20 27.31 3.51
N HIS A 139 -3.96 26.82 3.62
CA HIS A 139 -3.51 25.99 4.72
C HIS A 139 -3.60 26.73 6.07
N HIS A 140 -3.21 28.00 6.12
CA HIS A 140 -3.33 28.81 7.32
C HIS A 140 -4.79 28.99 7.74
N ILE A 141 -5.68 29.36 6.81
CA ILE A 141 -7.13 29.53 7.08
C ILE A 141 -7.71 28.22 7.64
N VAL A 142 -7.45 27.10 6.97
CA VAL A 142 -7.95 25.79 7.41
C VAL A 142 -7.36 25.39 8.75
N GLY A 143 -6.08 25.69 8.99
CA GLY A 143 -5.40 25.45 10.27
C GLY A 143 -6.07 26.17 11.45
N GLU A 144 -6.37 27.47 11.28
CA GLU A 144 -7.10 28.24 12.27
C GLU A 144 -8.52 27.68 12.52
N MET A 145 -9.23 27.29 11.46
CA MET A 145 -10.55 26.66 11.61
C MET A 145 -10.45 25.34 12.40
N VAL A 146 -9.46 24.51 12.12
CA VAL A 146 -9.22 23.23 12.85
C VAL A 146 -8.87 23.53 14.31
N GLY A 147 -8.04 24.52 14.57
CA GLY A 147 -7.67 24.96 15.93
C GLY A 147 -8.90 25.29 16.76
N GLU A 148 -9.77 26.17 16.24
CA GLU A 148 -11.01 26.57 16.94
C GLU A 148 -12.00 25.41 17.14
N ALA A 149 -12.22 24.58 16.12
CA ALA A 149 -13.07 23.41 16.22
C ALA A 149 -12.57 22.40 17.27
N THR A 150 -11.24 22.28 17.41
CA THR A 150 -10.59 21.44 18.40
C THR A 150 -10.75 22.01 19.82
N GLU A 151 -10.50 23.29 20.02
CA GLU A 151 -10.67 23.96 21.30
C GLU A 151 -12.11 23.85 21.85
N LYS A 152 -13.09 23.91 20.94
CA LYS A 152 -14.52 23.72 21.29
C LYS A 152 -14.94 22.25 21.38
N SER A 153 -14.06 21.31 21.10
CA SER A 153 -14.38 19.86 21.05
C SER A 153 -15.48 19.51 20.04
N GLU A 154 -15.65 20.30 18.99
CA GLU A 154 -16.73 20.12 17.97
C GLU A 154 -16.28 19.17 16.84
N GLY A 155 -14.97 18.86 16.76
CA GLY A 155 -14.44 18.05 15.68
C GLY A 155 -14.69 18.64 14.29
N ILE A 156 -14.88 17.78 13.30
CA ILE A 156 -15.14 18.22 11.93
C ILE A 156 -16.50 18.96 11.77
N ALA A 157 -17.44 18.74 12.68
CA ALA A 157 -18.73 19.44 12.68
C ALA A 157 -18.58 20.94 12.93
N GLY A 158 -17.53 21.36 13.63
CA GLY A 158 -17.18 22.77 13.84
C GLY A 158 -16.64 23.48 12.59
N MET A 159 -16.34 22.76 11.52
CA MET A 159 -15.89 23.34 10.24
C MET A 159 -17.09 23.89 9.45
N THR A 160 -17.53 25.09 9.80
CA THR A 160 -18.75 25.70 9.22
C THR A 160 -18.43 26.81 8.22
N PRO A 161 -19.37 27.16 7.32
CA PRO A 161 -19.20 28.29 6.41
C PRO A 161 -19.02 29.63 7.15
N GLU A 162 -19.69 29.83 8.28
CA GLU A 162 -19.58 31.03 9.10
C GLU A 162 -18.18 31.18 9.70
N LEU A 163 -17.60 30.06 10.15
CA LEU A 163 -16.22 30.02 10.63
C LEU A 163 -15.24 30.37 9.49
N LEU A 164 -15.44 29.79 8.29
CA LEU A 164 -14.64 30.11 7.12
C LEU A 164 -14.70 31.59 6.76
N GLU A 165 -15.92 32.17 6.72
CA GLU A 165 -16.12 33.60 6.40
C GLU A 165 -15.38 34.51 7.39
N ARG A 166 -15.46 34.19 8.68
CA ARG A 166 -14.80 34.94 9.74
C ARG A 166 -13.27 34.85 9.68
N VAL A 167 -12.73 33.63 9.58
CA VAL A 167 -11.28 33.41 9.56
C VAL A 167 -10.65 33.98 8.29
N SER A 168 -11.28 33.79 7.12
CA SER A 168 -10.76 34.34 5.87
C SER A 168 -10.76 35.87 5.85
N LYS A 169 -11.82 36.50 6.41
CA LYS A 169 -11.86 37.94 6.56
C LYS A 169 -10.78 38.46 7.49
N ALA A 170 -10.53 37.79 8.59
CA ALA A 170 -9.47 38.18 9.55
C ALA A 170 -8.07 38.06 8.94
N TYR A 171 -7.80 37.01 8.18
CA TYR A 171 -6.45 36.72 7.68
C TYR A 171 -6.14 37.40 6.34
N ILE A 172 -7.07 37.42 5.38
CA ILE A 172 -6.88 37.97 4.01
C ILE A 172 -7.58 39.29 3.80
N GLY A 173 -8.43 39.71 4.73
CA GLY A 173 -9.22 40.95 4.61
C GLY A 173 -10.51 40.84 3.77
N ARG A 174 -10.80 39.67 3.19
CA ARG A 174 -12.01 39.36 2.45
C ARG A 174 -12.71 38.10 2.91
N PRO A 175 -14.02 38.06 3.07
CA PRO A 175 -14.76 36.88 3.47
C PRO A 175 -14.87 35.89 2.32
N PHE A 176 -14.65 34.58 2.60
CA PHE A 176 -14.93 33.53 1.64
C PHE A 176 -16.30 32.92 1.95
N LYS A 177 -17.20 33.03 1.00
CA LYS A 177 -18.56 32.50 1.14
C LYS A 177 -18.65 31.11 0.53
N MET A 178 -19.18 30.18 1.28
CA MET A 178 -19.39 28.79 0.92
C MET A 178 -20.77 28.38 1.46
N SER A 179 -21.51 27.58 0.72
CA SER A 179 -22.78 27.04 1.22
C SER A 179 -22.51 25.84 2.16
N ASN A 180 -23.48 25.55 3.04
CA ASN A 180 -23.44 24.37 3.89
C ASN A 180 -23.31 23.08 3.09
N LEU A 181 -23.93 23.01 1.91
CA LEU A 181 -23.86 21.83 1.05
C LEU A 181 -22.45 21.65 0.45
N GLU A 182 -21.82 22.73 -0.01
CA GLU A 182 -20.44 22.68 -0.51
C GLU A 182 -19.46 22.28 0.59
N MET A 183 -19.56 22.88 1.78
CA MET A 183 -18.72 22.54 2.92
C MET A 183 -18.86 21.05 3.27
N LYS A 184 -20.10 20.57 3.38
CA LYS A 184 -20.39 19.17 3.66
C LYS A 184 -19.79 18.23 2.60
N ASN A 185 -19.93 18.55 1.32
CA ASN A 185 -19.40 17.75 0.22
C ASN A 185 -17.87 17.71 0.24
N VAL A 186 -17.21 18.84 0.43
CA VAL A 186 -15.75 18.93 0.43
C VAL A 186 -15.16 18.15 1.61
N LEU A 187 -15.84 18.15 2.77
CA LEU A 187 -15.40 17.45 3.97
C LEU A 187 -15.87 15.98 4.02
N ASP A 188 -16.76 15.55 3.12
CA ASP A 188 -17.20 14.16 3.06
C ASP A 188 -16.10 13.25 2.51
N PRO A 189 -15.72 12.14 3.22
CA PRO A 189 -14.67 11.23 2.78
C PRO A 189 -14.95 10.58 1.43
N TYR A 190 -16.20 10.22 1.14
CA TYR A 190 -16.57 9.59 -0.12
C TYR A 190 -16.44 10.58 -1.28
N TYR A 191 -16.96 11.79 -1.11
CA TYR A 191 -16.83 12.85 -2.12
C TYR A 191 -15.36 13.20 -2.36
N ASN A 192 -14.57 13.27 -1.29
CA ASN A 192 -13.13 13.51 -1.38
C ASN A 192 -12.43 12.47 -2.24
N VAL A 193 -12.68 11.17 -1.99
CA VAL A 193 -12.13 10.08 -2.82
C VAL A 193 -12.58 10.21 -4.27
N GLN A 194 -13.85 10.49 -4.53
CA GLN A 194 -14.38 10.64 -5.89
C GLN A 194 -13.77 11.83 -6.65
N SER A 195 -13.35 12.87 -5.96
CA SER A 195 -12.71 14.05 -6.57
C SER A 195 -11.26 13.82 -7.02
N LYS A 196 -10.58 12.77 -6.56
CA LYS A 196 -9.15 12.48 -6.84
C LYS A 196 -9.01 11.64 -8.13
N VAL A 197 -9.27 12.26 -9.27
CA VAL A 197 -9.36 11.61 -10.60
C VAL A 197 -8.02 11.40 -11.32
N THR A 198 -6.92 11.95 -10.82
CA THR A 198 -5.60 11.81 -11.44
C THR A 198 -5.09 10.39 -11.37
N TYR A 199 -4.21 10.00 -12.32
CA TYR A 199 -3.51 8.71 -12.28
C TYR A 199 -2.75 8.56 -10.94
N GLY A 200 -2.92 7.42 -10.26
CA GLY A 200 -2.40 7.21 -8.90
C GLY A 200 -3.35 7.65 -7.79
N GLY A 201 -4.46 8.34 -8.12
CA GLY A 201 -5.48 8.73 -7.16
C GLY A 201 -6.41 7.57 -6.75
N PRO A 202 -7.12 7.71 -5.61
CA PRO A 202 -7.97 6.65 -5.06
C PRO A 202 -9.35 6.53 -5.71
N GLN A 203 -9.69 7.40 -6.67
CA GLN A 203 -10.98 7.36 -7.35
C GLN A 203 -11.14 6.06 -8.14
N LYS A 204 -12.35 5.47 -8.11
CA LYS A 204 -12.63 4.15 -8.66
C LYS A 204 -12.12 3.94 -10.10
N THR A 205 -12.34 4.91 -10.99
CA THR A 205 -11.90 4.80 -12.39
C THR A 205 -10.38 4.78 -12.49
N SER A 206 -9.68 5.64 -11.70
CA SER A 206 -8.22 5.68 -11.65
C SER A 206 -7.64 4.36 -11.12
N VAL A 207 -8.22 3.82 -10.06
CA VAL A 207 -7.82 2.52 -9.49
C VAL A 207 -8.06 1.39 -10.49
N THR A 208 -9.23 1.35 -11.15
CA THR A 208 -9.53 0.35 -12.17
C THR A 208 -8.53 0.39 -13.32
N HIS A 209 -8.18 1.59 -13.80
CA HIS A 209 -7.15 1.74 -14.85
C HIS A 209 -5.78 1.23 -14.39
N MET A 210 -5.37 1.52 -13.16
CA MET A 210 -4.12 1.00 -12.61
C MET A 210 -4.11 -0.53 -12.51
N ILE A 211 -5.23 -1.13 -12.10
CA ILE A 211 -5.37 -2.59 -12.04
C ILE A 211 -5.26 -3.20 -13.45
N GLN A 212 -5.97 -2.65 -14.43
CA GLN A 212 -5.88 -3.11 -15.82
C GLN A 212 -4.44 -3.05 -16.35
N LYS A 213 -3.75 -1.94 -16.10
CA LYS A 213 -2.34 -1.79 -16.48
C LYS A 213 -1.42 -2.81 -15.80
N ALA A 214 -1.66 -3.09 -14.53
CA ALA A 214 -0.92 -4.12 -13.80
C ALA A 214 -1.19 -5.52 -14.37
N ASP A 215 -2.43 -5.85 -14.71
CA ASP A 215 -2.80 -7.12 -15.32
C ASP A 215 -2.16 -7.30 -16.71
N GLU A 216 -2.16 -6.27 -17.56
CA GLU A 216 -1.46 -6.29 -18.85
C GLU A 216 0.04 -6.59 -18.68
N ASN A 217 0.70 -5.91 -17.74
CA ASN A 217 2.11 -6.13 -17.45
C ASN A 217 2.36 -7.57 -16.98
N LEU A 218 1.51 -8.10 -16.08
CA LEU A 218 1.61 -9.47 -15.60
C LEU A 218 1.44 -10.50 -16.74
N GLN A 219 0.55 -10.27 -17.69
CA GLN A 219 0.39 -11.16 -18.86
C GLN A 219 1.63 -11.14 -19.75
N ASN A 220 2.20 -9.98 -20.00
CA ASN A 220 3.42 -9.82 -20.77
C ASN A 220 4.61 -10.54 -20.10
N GLU A 221 4.76 -10.39 -18.76
CA GLU A 221 5.80 -11.06 -17.99
C GLU A 221 5.62 -12.58 -18.01
N LYS A 222 4.39 -13.08 -17.88
CA LYS A 222 4.10 -14.52 -17.97
C LYS A 222 4.45 -15.08 -19.35
N ALA A 223 4.08 -14.38 -20.41
CA ALA A 223 4.41 -14.78 -21.78
C ALA A 223 5.92 -14.84 -21.98
N TRP A 224 6.65 -13.82 -21.51
CA TRP A 224 8.12 -13.81 -21.56
C TRP A 224 8.75 -14.98 -20.80
N ILE A 225 8.28 -15.26 -19.56
CA ILE A 225 8.79 -16.39 -18.76
C ILE A 225 8.54 -17.72 -19.49
N THR A 226 7.35 -17.90 -20.08
CA THR A 226 7.03 -19.12 -20.85
C THR A 226 7.99 -19.27 -22.03
N GLN A 227 8.21 -18.22 -22.81
CA GLN A 227 9.16 -18.23 -23.91
C GLN A 227 10.59 -18.57 -23.47
N GLN A 228 11.06 -18.03 -22.32
CA GLN A 228 12.39 -18.36 -21.83
C GLN A 228 12.50 -19.83 -21.39
N LYS A 229 11.46 -20.38 -20.76
CA LYS A 229 11.41 -21.81 -20.39
C LYS A 229 11.47 -22.72 -21.62
N GLU A 230 10.68 -22.42 -22.63
CA GLU A 230 10.66 -23.17 -23.90
C GLU A 230 12.05 -23.19 -24.57
N LYS A 231 12.73 -22.03 -24.61
CA LYS A 231 14.10 -21.93 -25.12
C LYS A 231 15.08 -22.83 -24.35
N ILE A 232 14.98 -22.84 -23.02
CA ILE A 232 15.84 -23.66 -22.17
C ILE A 232 15.56 -25.16 -22.40
N GLU A 233 14.30 -25.55 -22.46
CA GLU A 233 13.90 -26.94 -22.72
C GLU A 233 14.33 -27.41 -24.11
N GLU A 234 14.27 -26.53 -25.11
CA GLU A 234 14.79 -26.83 -26.44
C GLU A 234 16.31 -27.02 -26.46
N CYS A 235 17.05 -26.20 -25.70
CA CYS A 235 18.48 -26.38 -25.52
C CYS A 235 18.81 -27.74 -24.91
N TYR A 236 18.11 -28.15 -23.86
CA TYR A 236 18.32 -29.47 -23.26
C TYR A 236 17.99 -30.59 -24.23
N ARG A 237 16.89 -30.51 -24.97
CA ARG A 237 16.57 -31.50 -26.00
C ARG A 237 17.67 -31.65 -27.06
N LYS A 238 18.23 -30.51 -27.52
CA LYS A 238 19.36 -30.54 -28.47
C LYS A 238 20.60 -31.21 -27.86
N LEU A 239 20.92 -30.89 -26.60
CA LEU A 239 22.03 -31.53 -25.90
C LEU A 239 21.86 -33.07 -25.78
N GLU A 240 20.66 -33.51 -25.39
CA GLU A 240 20.36 -34.96 -25.31
C GLU A 240 20.50 -35.65 -26.67
N VAL A 241 20.13 -35.03 -27.75
CA VAL A 241 20.29 -35.59 -29.10
C VAL A 241 21.76 -35.74 -29.48
N GLU A 242 22.58 -34.71 -29.20
CA GLU A 242 24.02 -34.77 -29.48
C GLU A 242 24.73 -35.76 -28.58
N GLU A 243 24.40 -35.85 -27.29
CA GLU A 243 24.90 -36.87 -26.37
C GLU A 243 24.64 -38.27 -26.86
N ARG A 244 23.40 -38.58 -27.30
CA ARG A 244 23.07 -39.90 -27.88
C ARG A 244 23.86 -40.23 -29.13
N LYS A 245 24.20 -39.25 -29.99
CA LYS A 245 25.06 -39.46 -31.15
C LYS A 245 26.47 -39.86 -30.75
N ILE A 246 27.02 -39.23 -29.70
CA ILE A 246 28.36 -39.54 -29.18
C ILE A 246 28.42 -40.92 -28.54
N ILE A 247 27.39 -41.29 -27.76
CA ILE A 247 27.32 -42.58 -27.08
C ILE A 247 27.20 -43.74 -28.07
N ASN A 248 26.53 -43.54 -29.21
CA ASN A 248 26.25 -44.58 -30.21
C ASN A 248 27.27 -44.58 -31.36
N ALA A 249 28.32 -43.74 -31.31
CA ALA A 249 29.43 -43.70 -32.25
C ALA A 249 30.61 -44.50 -31.73
#